data_16c55d8ace37652cfd63405a6ffedcf6
#
_entry.id   16c55d8ace37652cfd63405a6ffedcf6
#
_cell.length_a   1.000
_cell.length_b   1.000
_cell.length_c   1.000
_cell.angle_alpha   90.00
_cell.angle_beta   90.00
_cell.angle_gamma   90.00
#
_symmetry.space_group_name_H-M   'P 1'
#
loop_
_entity.id
_entity.type
_entity.pdbx_description
1 polymer ?
#
loop_
_entity_poly.entity_id
_entity_poly.type
_entity_poly.pdbx_seq_one_letter_code
_entity_poly.pdbx_strand_id
1 'polypeptide(L)'
;MARNSEYSSYVFIKNDLKDLGWNTRNPNRDPNGQIYTQQECLDVEDIKLALGRQRPEYVIKVRENKFWVIEAKGEHSLLRQAFNEALDYANQINKNVNTLVSIISGVAGNDIDGYLIKTAIVYKNGTYEYITYNDHAITALLSVEQARHIIDNQTCKLNELVTDEKLLLSIAEKTNEELHKASINKDIRASVMSSVLLSMLSDTLPNFDASPIVFVKDINNRAEDVLIEHSKREFAEQIELKLPHEEAAQLKFKQALIKVFFLLTILR
;
A
#
# COMPACT_ATOMS: atom_id res chain seq x y z
N MET A 1 -3.12 -23.38 -14.63
CA MET A 1 -3.16 -22.16 -13.83
C MET A 1 -1.73 -21.69 -13.63
N ALA A 2 -1.37 -20.52 -14.13
CA ALA A 2 -0.05 -19.94 -13.87
C ALA A 2 0.05 -19.68 -12.36
N ARG A 3 1.09 -20.18 -11.70
CA ARG A 3 1.43 -19.79 -10.33
C ARG A 3 1.59 -18.27 -10.34
N ASN A 4 0.70 -17.55 -9.68
CA ASN A 4 0.91 -16.14 -9.35
C ASN A 4 2.20 -16.10 -8.53
N SER A 5 3.28 -15.59 -9.13
CA SER A 5 4.58 -15.65 -8.49
C SER A 5 4.69 -14.47 -7.51
N GLU A 6 5.28 -14.70 -6.36
CA GLU A 6 5.71 -13.65 -5.41
C GLU A 6 6.55 -12.56 -6.11
N TYR A 7 7.05 -12.86 -7.31
CA TYR A 7 7.82 -11.94 -8.14
C TYR A 7 7.06 -10.65 -8.51
N SER A 8 5.75 -10.72 -8.78
CA SER A 8 4.97 -9.50 -9.06
C SER A 8 4.87 -8.59 -7.84
N SER A 9 4.65 -9.15 -6.65
CA SER A 9 4.67 -8.39 -5.40
C SER A 9 6.03 -7.74 -5.14
N TYR A 10 7.10 -8.46 -5.46
CA TYR A 10 8.46 -7.94 -5.35
C TYR A 10 8.68 -6.71 -6.26
N VAL A 11 8.30 -6.80 -7.53
CA VAL A 11 8.41 -5.68 -8.49
C VAL A 11 7.54 -4.50 -8.06
N PHE A 12 6.32 -4.78 -7.62
CA PHE A 12 5.40 -3.76 -7.11
C PHE A 12 6.03 -2.97 -5.95
N ILE A 13 6.51 -3.66 -4.91
CA ILE A 13 7.11 -3.02 -3.74
C ILE A 13 8.26 -2.10 -4.15
N LYS A 14 9.15 -2.56 -5.04
CA LYS A 14 10.29 -1.76 -5.49
C LYS A 14 9.86 -0.48 -6.22
N ASN A 15 8.85 -0.59 -7.08
CA ASN A 15 8.34 0.55 -7.82
C ASN A 15 7.61 1.53 -6.89
N ASP A 16 6.77 1.02 -6.00
CA ASP A 16 6.02 1.83 -5.04
C ASP A 16 6.96 2.59 -4.10
N LEU A 17 7.99 1.92 -3.56
CA LEU A 17 9.02 2.58 -2.75
C LEU A 17 9.75 3.69 -3.51
N LYS A 18 10.08 3.46 -4.78
CA LYS A 18 10.71 4.50 -5.63
C LYS A 18 9.79 5.72 -5.78
N ASP A 19 8.51 5.48 -6.02
CA ASP A 19 7.52 6.54 -6.20
C ASP A 19 7.24 7.30 -4.90
N LEU A 20 7.40 6.62 -3.74
CA LEU A 20 7.33 7.21 -2.40
C LEU A 20 8.63 7.94 -1.98
N GLY A 21 9.57 8.13 -2.91
CA GLY A 21 10.78 8.93 -2.72
C GLY A 21 11.98 8.17 -2.15
N TRP A 22 11.91 6.83 -2.02
CA TRP A 22 13.04 6.03 -1.57
C TRP A 22 14.09 5.86 -2.67
N ASN A 23 15.39 6.00 -2.31
CA ASN A 23 16.47 5.57 -3.18
C ASN A 23 16.61 4.04 -3.12
N THR A 24 16.13 3.37 -4.16
CA THR A 24 16.06 1.90 -4.22
C THR A 24 17.41 1.21 -4.47
N ARG A 25 18.52 1.93 -4.42
CA ARG A 25 19.86 1.38 -4.53
C ARG A 25 20.34 0.81 -3.20
N ASN A 26 21.22 -0.17 -3.29
CA ASN A 26 21.87 -0.77 -2.12
C ASN A 26 22.82 0.26 -1.46
N PRO A 27 22.69 0.53 -0.13
CA PRO A 27 23.55 1.45 0.61
C PRO A 27 25.05 1.15 0.50
N ASN A 28 25.45 -0.10 0.30
CA ASN A 28 26.85 -0.47 0.16
C ASN A 28 27.45 -0.13 -1.21
N ARG A 29 26.60 0.12 -2.20
CA ARG A 29 27.00 0.49 -3.57
C ARG A 29 26.78 1.95 -3.87
N ASP A 30 25.84 2.57 -3.19
CA ASP A 30 25.48 3.99 -3.31
C ASP A 30 25.32 4.57 -1.89
N PRO A 31 26.15 5.56 -1.49
CA PRO A 31 26.05 6.15 -0.15
C PRO A 31 24.66 6.74 0.17
N ASN A 32 23.90 7.11 -0.85
CA ASN A 32 22.52 7.57 -0.72
C ASN A 32 21.48 6.47 -0.87
N GLY A 33 21.89 5.23 -1.14
CA GLY A 33 21.02 4.09 -1.23
C GLY A 33 20.34 3.78 0.10
N GLN A 34 19.15 3.23 0.05
CA GLN A 34 18.35 2.99 1.26
C GLN A 34 17.78 1.59 1.34
N ILE A 35 17.90 0.77 0.29
CA ILE A 35 17.18 -0.51 0.19
C ILE A 35 18.15 -1.66 -0.01
N TYR A 36 18.05 -2.65 0.87
CA TYR A 36 18.65 -3.96 0.72
C TYR A 36 17.57 -4.95 0.29
N THR A 37 17.83 -5.74 -0.74
CA THR A 37 16.93 -6.77 -1.23
C THR A 37 17.43 -8.15 -0.84
N GLN A 38 16.57 -9.05 -0.41
CA GLN A 38 16.88 -10.46 -0.13
C GLN A 38 18.32 -10.71 0.39
N GLN A 39 19.22 -11.21 -0.47
CA GLN A 39 20.60 -11.50 -0.07
C GLN A 39 21.39 -10.27 0.38
N GLU A 40 21.05 -9.10 -0.15
CA GLU A 40 21.77 -7.87 0.19
C GLU A 40 21.53 -7.43 1.64
N CYS A 41 20.43 -7.85 2.28
CA CYS A 41 20.21 -7.57 3.70
C CYS A 41 21.27 -8.22 4.61
N LEU A 42 21.91 -9.28 4.15
CA LEU A 42 23.01 -9.95 4.86
C LEU A 42 24.35 -9.20 4.76
N ASP A 43 24.41 -8.11 4.00
CA ASP A 43 25.53 -7.19 4.01
C ASP A 43 25.54 -6.32 5.28
N VAL A 44 24.45 -6.28 6.02
CA VAL A 44 24.35 -5.67 7.36
C VAL A 44 24.68 -6.77 8.39
N GLU A 45 25.84 -6.66 9.03
CA GLU A 45 26.39 -7.72 9.89
C GLU A 45 25.41 -8.12 11.01
N ASP A 46 24.81 -7.16 11.71
CA ASP A 46 23.84 -7.43 12.77
C ASP A 46 22.61 -8.20 12.26
N ILE A 47 22.12 -7.88 11.06
CA ILE A 47 21.00 -8.58 10.43
C ILE A 47 21.40 -10.00 10.05
N LYS A 48 22.59 -10.16 9.48
CA LYS A 48 23.14 -11.47 9.13
C LYS A 48 23.29 -12.38 10.36
N LEU A 49 23.81 -11.83 11.46
CA LEU A 49 23.96 -12.57 12.72
C LEU A 49 22.61 -12.97 13.30
N ALA A 50 21.60 -12.10 13.22
CA ALA A 50 20.27 -12.36 13.75
C ALA A 50 19.50 -13.39 12.92
N LEU A 51 19.52 -13.27 11.61
CA LEU A 51 18.68 -14.06 10.71
C LEU A 51 19.35 -15.32 10.14
N GLY A 52 20.67 -15.41 10.17
CA GLY A 52 21.43 -16.54 9.62
C GLY A 52 21.19 -16.70 8.11
N ARG A 53 20.35 -17.68 7.74
CA ARG A 53 19.99 -17.94 6.33
C ARG A 53 18.63 -17.37 5.92
N GLN A 54 17.86 -16.87 6.85
CA GLN A 54 16.56 -16.25 6.56
C GLN A 54 16.76 -14.88 5.93
N ARG A 55 15.85 -14.48 5.06
CA ARG A 55 15.98 -13.25 4.27
C ARG A 55 14.62 -12.64 4.05
N PRO A 56 14.38 -11.45 4.61
CA PRO A 56 13.22 -10.65 4.21
C PRO A 56 13.32 -10.22 2.74
N GLU A 57 12.19 -9.99 2.10
CA GLU A 57 12.16 -9.49 0.73
C GLU A 57 12.84 -8.12 0.62
N TYR A 58 12.59 -7.22 1.58
CA TYR A 58 13.22 -5.91 1.63
C TYR A 58 13.58 -5.51 3.06
N VAL A 59 14.75 -4.89 3.20
CA VAL A 59 15.17 -4.18 4.39
C VAL A 59 15.52 -2.75 3.99
N ILE A 60 14.83 -1.78 4.57
CA ILE A 60 14.96 -0.37 4.22
C ILE A 60 15.67 0.37 5.35
N LYS A 61 16.77 1.05 5.04
CA LYS A 61 17.47 1.92 5.97
C LYS A 61 16.75 3.27 6.06
N VAL A 62 16.00 3.48 7.14
CA VAL A 62 15.24 4.72 7.37
C VAL A 62 16.11 5.77 8.04
N ARG A 63 16.88 5.36 9.04
CA ARG A 63 17.87 6.14 9.77
C ARG A 63 19.13 5.28 10.01
N GLU A 64 20.18 5.87 10.56
CA GLU A 64 21.33 5.09 11.01
C GLU A 64 20.87 4.06 12.04
N ASN A 65 21.19 2.79 11.82
CA ASN A 65 20.81 1.64 12.65
C ASN A 65 19.29 1.44 12.91
N LYS A 66 18.42 2.12 12.14
CA LYS A 66 16.96 1.94 12.21
C LYS A 66 16.40 1.52 10.87
N PHE A 67 15.71 0.40 10.86
CA PHE A 67 15.27 -0.28 9.65
C PHE A 67 13.76 -0.51 9.62
N TRP A 68 13.28 -0.68 8.42
CA TRP A 68 11.94 -1.13 8.08
C TRP A 68 12.05 -2.43 7.29
N VAL A 69 11.34 -3.49 7.72
CA VAL A 69 11.31 -4.80 7.05
C VAL A 69 9.99 -4.96 6.32
N ILE A 70 10.06 -5.41 5.07
CA ILE A 70 8.89 -5.75 4.26
C ILE A 70 8.99 -7.20 3.83
N GLU A 71 7.90 -7.94 3.99
CA GLU A 71 7.70 -9.30 3.49
C GLU A 71 6.56 -9.34 2.49
N ALA A 72 6.65 -10.21 1.48
CA ALA A 72 5.69 -10.26 0.38
C ALA A 72 5.16 -11.68 0.14
N LYS A 73 3.90 -11.77 -0.32
CA LYS A 73 3.25 -13.01 -0.78
C LYS A 73 2.41 -12.73 -2.03
N GLY A 74 2.27 -13.74 -2.89
CA GLY A 74 1.58 -13.61 -4.19
C GLY A 74 0.05 -13.63 -4.13
N GLU A 75 -0.56 -13.89 -2.98
CA GLU A 75 -2.01 -14.05 -2.82
C GLU A 75 -2.53 -13.25 -1.62
N HIS A 76 -3.69 -12.61 -1.77
CA HIS A 76 -4.33 -11.82 -0.70
C HIS A 76 -4.56 -12.60 0.59
N SER A 77 -4.92 -13.89 0.48
CA SER A 77 -5.12 -14.81 1.61
C SER A 77 -3.88 -14.95 2.52
N LEU A 78 -2.68 -14.67 1.98
CA LEU A 78 -1.40 -14.79 2.67
C LEU A 78 -0.91 -13.48 3.32
N LEU A 79 -1.71 -12.40 3.30
CA LEU A 79 -1.32 -11.12 3.89
C LEU A 79 -0.92 -11.26 5.37
N ARG A 80 -1.70 -12.02 6.14
CA ARG A 80 -1.39 -12.27 7.55
C ARG A 80 -0.06 -13.02 7.72
N GLN A 81 0.23 -13.95 6.83
CA GLN A 81 1.50 -14.69 6.85
C GLN A 81 2.67 -13.74 6.56
N ALA A 82 2.59 -12.91 5.49
CA ALA A 82 3.61 -11.93 5.16
C ALA A 82 3.89 -11.00 6.35
N PHE A 83 2.83 -10.47 6.99
CA PHE A 83 2.97 -9.60 8.14
C PHE A 83 3.65 -10.28 9.33
N ASN A 84 3.26 -11.53 9.65
CA ASN A 84 3.85 -12.28 10.76
C ASN A 84 5.32 -12.64 10.49
N GLU A 85 5.69 -13.00 9.27
CA GLU A 85 7.07 -13.25 8.89
C GLU A 85 7.92 -11.98 9.04
N ALA A 86 7.43 -10.82 8.61
CA ALA A 86 8.10 -9.53 8.83
C ALA A 86 8.28 -9.21 10.34
N LEU A 87 7.27 -9.51 11.17
CA LEU A 87 7.34 -9.33 12.60
C LEU A 87 8.37 -10.28 13.25
N ASP A 88 8.42 -11.53 12.81
CA ASP A 88 9.39 -12.50 13.31
C ASP A 88 10.83 -12.07 12.98
N TYR A 89 11.07 -11.57 11.78
CA TYR A 89 12.38 -11.00 11.41
C TYR A 89 12.74 -9.79 12.29
N ALA A 90 11.79 -8.87 12.48
CA ALA A 90 12.00 -7.72 13.35
C ALA A 90 12.35 -8.14 14.79
N ASN A 91 11.62 -9.10 15.34
CA ASN A 91 11.85 -9.61 16.69
C ASN A 91 13.20 -10.33 16.84
N GLN A 92 13.66 -11.01 15.80
CA GLN A 92 15.01 -11.64 15.81
C GLN A 92 16.10 -10.57 15.76
N ILE A 93 16.00 -9.58 14.87
CA ILE A 93 16.97 -8.50 14.70
C ILE A 93 17.02 -7.62 15.95
N ASN A 94 15.87 -7.30 16.54
CA ASN A 94 15.76 -6.41 17.71
C ASN A 94 16.33 -6.99 19.01
N LYS A 95 16.76 -8.26 19.00
CA LYS A 95 17.58 -8.82 20.09
C LYS A 95 19.00 -8.22 20.12
N ASN A 96 19.45 -7.65 19.01
CA ASN A 96 20.72 -6.92 18.95
C ASN A 96 20.60 -5.55 19.60
N VAL A 97 21.70 -5.06 20.14
CA VAL A 97 21.74 -3.78 20.87
C VAL A 97 21.82 -2.59 19.91
N ASN A 98 22.50 -2.77 18.78
CA ASN A 98 22.87 -1.67 17.88
C ASN A 98 21.91 -1.46 16.71
N THR A 99 21.17 -2.49 16.32
CA THR A 99 20.28 -2.47 15.15
C THR A 99 18.83 -2.65 15.58
N LEU A 100 17.96 -1.79 15.11
CA LEU A 100 16.54 -1.78 15.46
C LEU A 100 15.68 -1.78 14.19
N VAL A 101 14.85 -2.81 14.03
CA VAL A 101 13.72 -2.77 13.10
C VAL A 101 12.55 -2.12 13.82
N SER A 102 12.21 -0.90 13.40
CA SER A 102 11.15 -0.10 14.03
C SER A 102 9.84 -0.16 13.25
N ILE A 103 9.86 -0.54 11.99
CA ILE A 103 8.67 -0.63 11.13
C ILE A 103 8.68 -1.98 10.41
N ILE A 104 7.49 -2.56 10.27
CA ILE A 104 7.28 -3.75 9.45
C ILE A 104 6.11 -3.54 8.50
N SER A 105 6.16 -4.22 7.35
CA SER A 105 5.01 -4.34 6.45
C SER A 105 4.88 -5.76 5.91
N GLY A 106 3.64 -6.23 5.84
CA GLY A 106 3.25 -7.37 5.02
C GLY A 106 2.56 -6.87 3.76
N VAL A 107 2.96 -7.39 2.61
CA VAL A 107 2.34 -7.11 1.31
C VAL A 107 1.86 -8.43 0.71
N ALA A 108 0.65 -8.46 0.16
CA ALA A 108 0.12 -9.66 -0.47
C ALA A 108 -0.76 -9.33 -1.67
N GLY A 109 -0.55 -10.04 -2.78
CA GLY A 109 -1.32 -9.85 -4.00
C GLY A 109 -0.49 -9.98 -5.27
N ASN A 110 -1.08 -9.54 -6.38
CA ASN A 110 -0.46 -9.59 -7.70
C ASN A 110 -1.03 -8.48 -8.60
N ASP A 111 -0.49 -8.34 -9.82
CA ASP A 111 -0.88 -7.28 -10.76
C ASP A 111 -2.33 -7.39 -11.26
N ILE A 112 -2.97 -8.55 -11.11
CA ILE A 112 -4.34 -8.77 -11.57
C ILE A 112 -5.34 -8.36 -10.48
N ASP A 113 -5.09 -8.84 -9.25
CA ASP A 113 -6.02 -8.68 -8.12
C ASP A 113 -5.70 -7.44 -7.28
N GLY A 114 -4.56 -6.77 -7.54
CA GLY A 114 -4.04 -5.69 -6.73
C GLY A 114 -3.26 -6.18 -5.52
N TYR A 115 -2.90 -5.25 -4.62
CA TYR A 115 -2.05 -5.54 -3.47
C TYR A 115 -2.70 -5.06 -2.19
N LEU A 116 -2.70 -5.92 -1.18
CA LEU A 116 -3.09 -5.59 0.18
C LEU A 116 -1.82 -5.36 1.02
N ILE A 117 -1.86 -4.33 1.87
CA ILE A 117 -0.71 -3.93 2.68
C ILE A 117 -1.15 -3.75 4.13
N LYS A 118 -0.32 -4.20 5.07
CA LYS A 118 -0.42 -3.88 6.49
C LYS A 118 0.91 -3.37 6.99
N THR A 119 0.92 -2.21 7.62
CA THR A 119 2.13 -1.57 8.14
C THR A 119 1.98 -1.26 9.62
N ALA A 120 3.02 -1.53 10.41
CA ALA A 120 3.02 -1.33 11.86
C ALA A 120 4.37 -0.83 12.36
N ILE A 121 4.36 -0.07 13.46
CA ILE A 121 5.54 0.18 14.28
C ILE A 121 5.78 -1.04 15.19
N VAL A 122 7.05 -1.39 15.40
CA VAL A 122 7.46 -2.48 16.29
C VAL A 122 8.33 -1.92 17.40
N TYR A 123 8.00 -2.30 18.62
CA TYR A 123 8.73 -1.90 19.82
C TYR A 123 9.77 -2.96 20.23
N LYS A 124 10.79 -2.56 20.99
CA LYS A 124 11.84 -3.47 21.45
C LYS A 124 11.35 -4.67 22.27
N ASN A 125 10.21 -4.54 22.93
CA ASN A 125 9.58 -5.62 23.68
C ASN A 125 8.84 -6.65 22.80
N GLY A 126 8.85 -6.47 21.46
CA GLY A 126 8.18 -7.34 20.51
C GLY A 126 6.70 -7.04 20.29
N THR A 127 6.15 -6.04 20.97
CA THR A 127 4.79 -5.56 20.67
C THR A 127 4.78 -4.68 19.41
N TYR A 128 3.62 -4.56 18.79
CA TYR A 128 3.45 -3.69 17.63
C TYR A 128 2.13 -2.95 17.69
N GLU A 129 2.05 -1.83 16.98
CA GLU A 129 0.83 -1.07 16.74
C GLU A 129 0.72 -0.75 15.26
N TYR A 130 -0.48 -0.91 14.66
CA TYR A 130 -0.69 -0.52 13.28
C TYR A 130 -0.51 1.00 13.12
N ILE A 131 0.15 1.39 12.05
CA ILE A 131 0.28 2.80 11.73
C ILE A 131 -1.08 3.28 11.23
N THR A 132 -1.52 4.41 11.77
CA THR A 132 -2.86 4.97 11.54
C THR A 132 -2.80 6.38 10.97
N TYR A 133 -3.80 6.71 10.16
CA TYR A 133 -4.14 8.07 9.75
C TYR A 133 -5.62 8.30 10.05
N ASN A 134 -5.96 9.35 10.80
CA ASN A 134 -7.31 9.61 11.30
C ASN A 134 -7.95 8.40 12.00
N ASP A 135 -7.14 7.73 12.86
CA ASP A 135 -7.51 6.53 13.63
C ASP A 135 -7.84 5.28 12.78
N HIS A 136 -7.63 5.32 11.48
CA HIS A 136 -7.74 4.16 10.58
C HIS A 136 -6.35 3.60 10.26
N ALA A 137 -6.20 2.28 10.30
CA ALA A 137 -4.96 1.63 9.89
C ALA A 137 -4.67 1.89 8.41
N ILE A 138 -3.46 2.34 8.08
CA ILE A 138 -3.07 2.54 6.69
C ILE A 138 -2.92 1.23 5.95
N THR A 139 -3.23 1.25 4.66
CA THR A 139 -3.13 0.10 3.75
C THR A 139 -2.13 0.38 2.62
N ALA A 140 -1.07 1.13 2.93
CA ALA A 140 -0.05 1.56 1.99
C ALA A 140 1.36 1.41 2.58
N LEU A 141 2.38 1.43 1.73
CA LEU A 141 3.76 1.64 2.14
C LEU A 141 3.97 3.12 2.51
N LEU A 142 5.01 3.39 3.29
CA LEU A 142 5.30 4.73 3.79
C LEU A 142 6.26 5.48 2.86
N SER A 143 6.05 6.78 2.71
CA SER A 143 7.07 7.66 2.15
C SER A 143 8.29 7.79 3.08
N VAL A 144 9.39 8.30 2.55
CA VAL A 144 10.61 8.58 3.35
C VAL A 144 10.27 9.45 4.55
N GLU A 145 9.43 10.47 4.36
CA GLU A 145 9.06 11.43 5.38
C GLU A 145 8.16 10.82 6.44
N GLN A 146 7.17 10.04 6.03
CA GLN A 146 6.28 9.30 6.94
C GLN A 146 7.05 8.31 7.81
N ALA A 147 7.91 7.48 7.20
CA ALA A 147 8.70 6.51 7.95
C ALA A 147 9.65 7.18 8.95
N ARG A 148 10.25 8.30 8.57
CA ARG A 148 11.10 9.09 9.47
C ARG A 148 10.31 9.69 10.61
N HIS A 149 9.13 10.26 10.33
CA HIS A 149 8.24 10.80 11.36
C HIS A 149 7.87 9.74 12.40
N ILE A 150 7.44 8.56 11.95
CA ILE A 150 7.10 7.42 12.83
C ILE A 150 8.28 7.06 13.74
N ILE A 151 9.48 6.95 13.19
CA ILE A 151 10.68 6.56 13.94
C ILE A 151 11.17 7.66 14.90
N ASP A 152 11.18 8.89 14.45
CA ASP A 152 11.73 10.01 15.19
C ASP A 152 10.81 10.38 16.37
N ASN A 153 9.49 10.29 16.20
CA ASN A 153 8.51 10.60 17.24
C ASN A 153 8.01 9.36 18.02
N GLN A 154 8.45 8.16 17.63
CA GLN A 154 8.00 6.88 18.23
C GLN A 154 6.46 6.79 18.32
N THR A 155 5.79 7.19 17.25
CA THR A 155 4.32 7.25 17.16
C THR A 155 3.82 6.33 16.07
N CYS A 156 2.63 5.77 16.23
CA CYS A 156 1.92 5.06 15.17
C CYS A 156 0.97 5.98 14.38
N LYS A 157 0.92 7.29 14.71
CA LYS A 157 -0.04 8.23 14.12
C LYS A 157 0.61 9.15 13.08
N LEU A 158 0.01 9.22 11.89
CA LEU A 158 0.45 10.10 10.79
C LEU A 158 -0.33 11.42 10.71
N ASN A 159 -1.29 11.65 11.58
CA ASN A 159 -2.20 12.80 11.51
C ASN A 159 -1.52 14.17 11.57
N GLU A 160 -0.26 14.22 12.02
CA GLU A 160 0.52 15.45 12.15
C GLU A 160 1.35 15.77 10.90
N LEU A 161 1.37 14.87 9.92
CA LEU A 161 2.07 15.08 8.66
C LEU A 161 1.19 15.86 7.69
N VAL A 162 1.68 17.02 7.30
CA VAL A 162 1.13 17.73 6.13
C VAL A 162 1.29 16.83 4.90
N THR A 163 0.19 16.51 4.24
CA THR A 163 0.21 15.67 3.04
C THR A 163 1.14 16.32 2.00
N ASP A 164 2.18 15.61 1.58
CA ASP A 164 3.13 16.10 0.58
C ASP A 164 2.39 16.34 -0.74
N GLU A 165 2.39 17.58 -1.22
CA GLU A 165 1.76 17.97 -2.50
C GLU A 165 2.27 17.10 -3.67
N LYS A 166 3.55 16.73 -3.66
CA LYS A 166 4.14 15.85 -4.67
C LYS A 166 3.56 14.44 -4.62
N LEU A 167 3.27 13.93 -3.43
CA LEU A 167 2.62 12.63 -3.27
C LEU A 167 1.20 12.67 -3.83
N LEU A 168 0.43 13.71 -3.53
CA LEU A 168 -0.92 13.90 -4.07
C LEU A 168 -0.91 13.96 -5.60
N LEU A 169 0.02 14.74 -6.18
CA LEU A 169 0.18 14.84 -7.62
C LEU A 169 0.55 13.48 -8.25
N SER A 170 1.51 12.76 -7.67
CA SER A 170 1.91 11.43 -8.14
C SER A 170 0.73 10.43 -8.12
N ILE A 171 -0.06 10.42 -7.06
CA ILE A 171 -1.26 9.57 -6.96
C ILE A 171 -2.29 9.96 -8.01
N ALA A 172 -2.54 11.25 -8.20
CA ALA A 172 -3.48 11.75 -9.21
C ALA A 172 -3.04 11.36 -10.63
N GLU A 173 -1.75 11.48 -10.94
CA GLU A 173 -1.18 11.08 -12.23
C GLU A 173 -1.32 9.57 -12.47
N LYS A 174 -0.92 8.73 -11.51
CA LYS A 174 -1.06 7.27 -11.60
C LYS A 174 -2.52 6.84 -11.76
N THR A 175 -3.42 7.45 -11.00
CA THR A 175 -4.86 7.18 -11.10
C THR A 175 -5.36 7.50 -12.49
N ASN A 176 -4.99 8.66 -13.02
CA ASN A 176 -5.37 9.05 -14.39
C ASN A 176 -4.78 8.12 -15.45
N GLU A 177 -3.56 7.62 -15.24
CA GLU A 177 -2.91 6.65 -16.13
C GLU A 177 -3.64 5.30 -16.14
N GLU A 178 -4.03 4.74 -14.98
CA GLU A 178 -4.80 3.50 -14.89
C GLU A 178 -6.17 3.62 -15.55
N LEU A 179 -6.87 4.75 -15.36
CA LEU A 179 -8.13 5.04 -16.04
C LEU A 179 -7.93 5.16 -17.57
N HIS A 180 -6.82 5.72 -18.00
CA HIS A 180 -6.47 5.80 -19.43
C HIS A 180 -6.22 4.42 -20.04
N LYS A 181 -5.43 3.58 -19.38
CA LYS A 181 -5.15 2.18 -19.81
C LYS A 181 -6.42 1.36 -19.96
N ALA A 182 -7.42 1.63 -19.12
CA ALA A 182 -8.73 0.99 -19.18
C ALA A 182 -9.66 1.60 -20.26
N SER A 183 -9.17 2.55 -21.07
CA SER A 183 -9.92 3.26 -22.11
C SER A 183 -11.12 4.06 -21.56
N ILE A 184 -11.04 4.51 -20.30
CA ILE A 184 -12.08 5.36 -19.71
C ILE A 184 -11.95 6.77 -20.29
N ASN A 185 -13.07 7.29 -20.82
CA ASN A 185 -13.10 8.62 -21.41
C ASN A 185 -12.66 9.69 -20.41
N LYS A 186 -11.83 10.63 -20.89
CA LYS A 186 -11.28 11.73 -20.08
C LYS A 186 -12.37 12.52 -19.35
N ASP A 187 -13.52 12.74 -20.01
CA ASP A 187 -14.59 13.58 -19.48
C ASP A 187 -15.29 12.98 -18.26
N ILE A 188 -15.25 11.64 -18.11
CA ILE A 188 -15.89 10.95 -16.98
C ILE A 188 -14.89 10.54 -15.89
N ARG A 189 -13.58 10.73 -16.08
CA ARG A 189 -12.57 10.29 -15.10
C ARG A 189 -12.72 10.99 -13.76
N ALA A 190 -13.11 12.27 -13.76
CA ALA A 190 -13.36 13.00 -12.53
C ALA A 190 -14.52 12.38 -11.74
N SER A 191 -15.62 12.03 -12.40
CA SER A 191 -16.76 11.35 -11.77
C SER A 191 -16.34 9.98 -11.23
N VAL A 192 -15.55 9.21 -12.00
CA VAL A 192 -15.02 7.90 -11.57
C VAL A 192 -14.18 8.04 -10.31
N MET A 193 -13.26 8.99 -10.28
CA MET A 193 -12.43 9.26 -9.10
C MET A 193 -13.27 9.66 -7.89
N SER A 194 -14.25 10.55 -8.10
CA SER A 194 -15.15 10.99 -7.03
C SER A 194 -15.98 9.85 -6.45
N SER A 195 -16.53 8.97 -7.30
CA SER A 195 -17.30 7.81 -6.85
C SER A 195 -16.46 6.85 -6.02
N VAL A 196 -15.24 6.57 -6.50
CA VAL A 196 -14.32 5.68 -5.75
C VAL A 196 -13.93 6.33 -4.41
N LEU A 197 -13.55 7.61 -4.40
CA LEU A 197 -13.17 8.32 -3.17
C LEU A 197 -14.33 8.34 -2.16
N LEU A 198 -15.55 8.66 -2.60
CA LEU A 198 -16.71 8.65 -1.71
C LEU A 198 -17.01 7.24 -1.18
N SER A 199 -16.95 6.22 -2.05
CA SER A 199 -17.15 4.83 -1.61
C SER A 199 -16.14 4.38 -0.56
N MET A 200 -14.94 4.97 -0.54
CA MET A 200 -13.91 4.69 0.47
C MET A 200 -14.20 5.30 1.84
N LEU A 201 -15.10 6.28 1.93
CA LEU A 201 -15.54 6.86 3.22
C LEU A 201 -16.50 5.94 3.97
N SER A 202 -17.03 4.91 3.33
CA SER A 202 -17.83 3.86 3.98
C SER A 202 -16.98 3.04 4.97
N ASP A 203 -17.59 2.57 6.06
CA ASP A 203 -16.93 1.79 7.13
C ASP A 203 -16.41 0.43 6.67
N THR A 204 -16.92 -0.08 5.56
CA THR A 204 -16.55 -1.41 5.03
C THR A 204 -15.91 -1.30 3.64
N LEU A 205 -15.10 -2.29 3.27
CA LEU A 205 -14.52 -2.37 1.93
C LEU A 205 -15.51 -2.98 0.93
N PRO A 206 -15.45 -2.59 -0.36
CA PRO A 206 -16.20 -3.27 -1.42
C PRO A 206 -15.78 -4.73 -1.57
N ASN A 207 -16.69 -5.55 -2.08
CA ASN A 207 -16.35 -6.94 -2.42
C ASN A 207 -15.60 -7.00 -3.76
N PHE A 208 -14.28 -7.08 -3.70
CA PHE A 208 -13.42 -7.12 -4.89
C PHE A 208 -13.59 -8.40 -5.74
N ASP A 209 -14.11 -9.48 -5.18
CA ASP A 209 -14.35 -10.75 -5.89
C ASP A 209 -15.69 -10.79 -6.62
N ALA A 210 -16.58 -9.81 -6.38
CA ALA A 210 -17.88 -9.73 -7.03
C ALA A 210 -17.77 -9.56 -8.55
N SER A 211 -18.84 -9.94 -9.29
CA SER A 211 -18.90 -9.65 -10.73
C SER A 211 -18.80 -8.14 -11.01
N PRO A 212 -18.36 -7.69 -12.22
CA PRO A 212 -18.24 -6.27 -12.55
C PRO A 212 -19.51 -5.47 -12.26
N ILE A 213 -20.67 -6.05 -12.57
CA ILE A 213 -22.00 -5.43 -12.35
C ILE A 213 -22.25 -5.21 -10.86
N VAL A 214 -22.02 -6.23 -10.04
CA VAL A 214 -22.25 -6.16 -8.59
C VAL A 214 -21.25 -5.22 -7.94
N PHE A 215 -19.98 -5.27 -8.34
CA PHE A 215 -18.94 -4.41 -7.82
C PHE A 215 -19.21 -2.92 -8.08
N VAL A 216 -19.55 -2.55 -9.32
CA VAL A 216 -19.85 -1.15 -9.67
C VAL A 216 -21.11 -0.66 -8.97
N LYS A 217 -22.15 -1.51 -8.85
CA LYS A 217 -23.34 -1.18 -8.09
C LYS A 217 -23.02 -0.94 -6.61
N ASP A 218 -22.13 -1.75 -6.01
CA ASP A 218 -21.70 -1.55 -4.62
C ASP A 218 -20.97 -0.21 -4.45
N ILE A 219 -20.04 0.13 -5.37
CA ILE A 219 -19.36 1.44 -5.35
C ILE A 219 -20.38 2.59 -5.42
N ASN A 220 -21.35 2.54 -6.34
CA ASN A 220 -22.35 3.58 -6.50
C ASN A 220 -23.23 3.72 -5.24
N ASN A 221 -23.70 2.62 -4.68
CA ASN A 221 -24.53 2.66 -3.47
C ASN A 221 -23.76 3.30 -2.31
N ARG A 222 -22.50 2.91 -2.08
CA ARG A 222 -21.66 3.48 -1.03
C ARG A 222 -21.44 4.98 -1.21
N ALA A 223 -21.17 5.41 -2.45
CA ALA A 223 -20.97 6.82 -2.75
C ALA A 223 -22.28 7.62 -2.53
N GLU A 224 -23.43 7.06 -2.91
CA GLU A 224 -24.74 7.65 -2.67
C GLU A 224 -25.06 7.76 -1.17
N ASP A 225 -24.80 6.69 -0.39
CA ASP A 225 -25.03 6.68 1.06
C ASP A 225 -24.24 7.79 1.75
N VAL A 226 -22.94 7.97 1.39
CA VAL A 226 -22.12 9.07 1.92
C VAL A 226 -22.68 10.43 1.53
N LEU A 227 -23.16 10.62 0.29
CA LEU A 227 -23.77 11.88 -0.13
C LEU A 227 -25.08 12.16 0.61
N ILE A 228 -25.89 11.13 0.87
CA ILE A 228 -27.13 11.25 1.65
C ILE A 228 -26.79 11.67 3.08
N GLU A 229 -25.82 11.03 3.72
CA GLU A 229 -25.38 11.35 5.07
C GLU A 229 -24.94 12.83 5.21
N HIS A 230 -24.28 13.35 4.17
CA HIS A 230 -23.83 14.74 4.13
C HIS A 230 -24.83 15.72 3.50
N SER A 231 -26.09 15.30 3.30
CA SER A 231 -27.15 16.13 2.66
C SER A 231 -26.79 16.65 1.27
N LYS A 232 -26.11 15.82 0.48
CA LYS A 232 -25.63 16.13 -0.88
C LYS A 232 -26.13 15.15 -1.94
N ARG A 233 -27.29 14.54 -1.72
CA ARG A 233 -27.89 13.54 -2.60
C ARG A 233 -28.04 14.01 -4.05
N GLU A 234 -28.25 15.30 -4.27
CA GLU A 234 -28.38 15.91 -5.60
C GLU A 234 -27.17 15.67 -6.53
N PHE A 235 -26.02 15.32 -5.97
CA PHE A 235 -24.82 15.01 -6.75
C PHE A 235 -24.67 13.52 -7.11
N ALA A 236 -25.52 12.64 -6.59
CA ALA A 236 -25.39 11.20 -6.80
C ALA A 236 -25.43 10.80 -8.29
N GLU A 237 -26.33 11.39 -9.06
CA GLU A 237 -26.45 11.11 -10.51
C GLU A 237 -25.22 11.55 -11.31
N GLN A 238 -24.51 12.60 -10.85
CA GLN A 238 -23.34 13.15 -11.52
C GLN A 238 -22.11 12.27 -11.37
N ILE A 239 -22.05 11.49 -10.30
CA ILE A 239 -20.93 10.60 -9.98
C ILE A 239 -21.24 9.12 -10.23
N GLU A 240 -22.48 8.80 -10.64
CA GLU A 240 -22.87 7.42 -10.89
C GLU A 240 -22.01 6.77 -11.96
N LEU A 241 -21.35 5.66 -11.60
CA LEU A 241 -20.55 4.86 -12.52
C LEU A 241 -21.43 4.05 -13.44
N LYS A 242 -21.23 4.18 -14.74
CA LYS A 242 -21.93 3.41 -15.77
C LYS A 242 -20.98 2.37 -16.36
N LEU A 243 -21.42 1.11 -16.34
CA LEU A 243 -20.66 0.02 -16.95
C LEU A 243 -20.68 0.11 -18.48
N PRO A 244 -19.57 -0.21 -19.16
CA PRO A 244 -19.57 -0.46 -20.59
C PRO A 244 -20.54 -1.57 -20.99
N HIS A 245 -20.99 -1.58 -22.24
CA HIS A 245 -21.91 -2.61 -22.73
C HIS A 245 -21.22 -3.96 -22.98
N GLU A 246 -19.96 -3.95 -23.40
CA GLU A 246 -19.19 -5.16 -23.72
C GLU A 246 -18.63 -5.81 -22.45
N GLU A 247 -18.80 -7.11 -22.30
CA GLU A 247 -18.38 -7.86 -21.13
C GLU A 247 -16.87 -7.77 -20.88
N ALA A 248 -16.05 -7.84 -21.93
CA ALA A 248 -14.60 -7.68 -21.83
C ALA A 248 -14.19 -6.27 -21.34
N ALA A 249 -14.95 -5.24 -21.74
CA ALA A 249 -14.74 -3.86 -21.28
C ALA A 249 -15.20 -3.69 -19.82
N GLN A 250 -16.27 -4.38 -19.39
CA GLN A 250 -16.70 -4.38 -18.00
C GLN A 250 -15.65 -4.94 -17.06
N LEU A 251 -14.97 -6.01 -17.45
CA LEU A 251 -13.89 -6.59 -16.64
C LEU A 251 -12.72 -5.64 -16.53
N LYS A 252 -12.28 -5.03 -17.64
CA LYS A 252 -11.21 -4.02 -17.64
C LYS A 252 -11.57 -2.80 -16.78
N PHE A 253 -12.82 -2.36 -16.86
CA PHE A 253 -13.33 -1.24 -16.06
C PHE A 253 -13.26 -1.57 -14.56
N LYS A 254 -13.77 -2.76 -14.15
CA LYS A 254 -13.67 -3.23 -12.77
C LYS A 254 -12.22 -3.26 -12.28
N GLN A 255 -11.31 -3.85 -13.07
CA GLN A 255 -9.89 -3.92 -12.71
C GLN A 255 -9.26 -2.54 -12.51
N ALA A 256 -9.60 -1.58 -13.38
CA ALA A 256 -9.13 -0.20 -13.23
C ALA A 256 -9.67 0.45 -11.94
N LEU A 257 -10.95 0.26 -11.62
CA LEU A 257 -11.52 0.77 -10.37
C LEU A 257 -10.83 0.18 -9.14
N ILE A 258 -10.54 -1.11 -9.14
CA ILE A 258 -9.79 -1.78 -8.06
C ILE A 258 -8.40 -1.15 -7.89
N LYS A 259 -7.67 -0.95 -9.00
CA LYS A 259 -6.36 -0.29 -8.95
C LYS A 259 -6.44 1.15 -8.46
N VAL A 260 -7.43 1.91 -8.94
CA VAL A 260 -7.69 3.27 -8.47
C VAL A 260 -8.01 3.28 -6.98
N PHE A 261 -8.85 2.35 -6.52
CA PHE A 261 -9.18 2.20 -5.11
C PHE A 261 -7.91 2.00 -4.28
N PHE A 262 -7.02 1.08 -4.68
CA PHE A 262 -5.76 0.86 -3.96
C PHE A 262 -4.80 2.04 -4.04
N LEU A 263 -4.69 2.75 -5.18
CA LEU A 263 -3.90 3.97 -5.27
C LEU A 263 -4.40 5.07 -4.33
N LEU A 264 -5.72 5.22 -4.22
CA LEU A 264 -6.33 6.25 -3.38
C LEU A 264 -6.31 5.89 -1.88
N THR A 265 -6.14 4.60 -1.50
CA THR A 265 -5.97 4.22 -0.09
C THR A 265 -4.73 4.84 0.56
N ILE A 266 -3.78 5.30 -0.24
CA ILE A 266 -2.61 6.05 0.23
C ILE A 266 -3.02 7.42 0.82
N LEU A 267 -4.18 7.95 0.40
CA LEU A 267 -4.74 9.22 0.87
C LEU A 267 -5.65 9.07 2.11
N ARG A 268 -6.02 7.84 2.45
CA ARG A 268 -6.88 7.52 3.58
C ARG A 268 -6.04 7.17 4.82
#